data_e8584d126751f4600b4f3bb3d8ab137a
#
_entry.id   e8584d126751f4600b4f3bb3d8ab137a
#
_cell.length_a   1.000
_cell.length_b   1.000
_cell.length_c   1.000
_cell.angle_alpha   90.00
_cell.angle_beta   90.00
_cell.angle_gamma   90.00
#
_symmetry.space_group_name_H-M   'P 1'
#
loop_
_entity.id
_entity.type
_entity.pdbx_description
1 polymer ?
#
loop_
_entity_poly.entity_id
_entity_poly.type
_entity_poly.pdbx_seq_one_letter_code
_entity_poly.pdbx_strand_id
1 'polypeptide(L)'
;MSDECFIKKPNLPENDVTLCVCSDSDTARLLASCGITVLQTKPTPYTQPEVCRHADMQMCHLGGADIVADKFQTELTDELKRHGFNIITDVLTKPNYPDEICFNAAICGGCLFGLQRFLSRSLKSRAEKNGLKLVNIRQGYAKCSVCTVAEKAIITDDSGIAHTAAKLGFDVLEIGKGDIYLSDSHYGFIGGCSGKISKDKVVFTGSLDSHSSGRQIRAFLQAHGCNAIELTQDRLKDVGGILPVKEEKKCIHSESTSEAPNAQ
;
A
#
# COMPACT_ATOMS: atom_id res chain seq x y z
N MET A 1 -9.70 6.71 23.78
CA MET A 1 -8.89 6.93 22.56
C MET A 1 -8.21 5.60 22.31
N SER A 2 -8.44 4.98 21.15
CA SER A 2 -7.71 3.77 20.78
C SER A 2 -6.22 4.10 20.76
N ASP A 3 -5.41 3.28 21.44
CA ASP A 3 -3.96 3.43 21.40
C ASP A 3 -3.50 3.03 19.99
N GLU A 4 -3.18 4.01 19.16
CA GLU A 4 -2.73 3.82 17.79
C GLU A 4 -1.20 3.90 17.70
N CYS A 5 -0.63 3.18 16.75
CA CYS A 5 0.79 3.31 16.40
C CYS A 5 1.00 3.37 14.88
N PHE A 6 2.14 3.86 14.47
CA PHE A 6 2.54 3.85 13.07
C PHE A 6 2.84 2.44 12.60
N ILE A 7 2.41 2.09 11.39
CA ILE A 7 2.79 0.86 10.73
C ILE A 7 4.29 0.92 10.42
N LYS A 8 5.06 0.02 11.04
CA LYS A 8 6.54 0.02 10.96
C LYS A 8 7.05 -0.43 9.60
N LYS A 9 6.40 -1.44 9.00
CA LYS A 9 6.73 -1.97 7.68
C LYS A 9 5.64 -1.52 6.70
N PRO A 10 5.93 -0.66 5.72
CA PRO A 10 4.92 -0.17 4.78
C PRO A 10 4.11 -1.30 4.15
N ASN A 11 2.80 -1.10 4.04
CA ASN A 11 1.82 -2.07 3.53
C ASN A 11 1.70 -3.39 4.31
N LEU A 12 2.36 -3.53 5.46
CA LEU A 12 2.36 -4.74 6.31
C LEU A 12 2.00 -4.40 7.75
N PRO A 13 0.72 -4.11 8.05
CA PRO A 13 0.25 -3.94 9.42
C PRO A 13 0.37 -5.26 10.18
N GLU A 14 0.68 -5.16 11.47
CA GLU A 14 0.71 -6.29 12.41
C GLU A 14 -0.60 -6.41 13.21
N ASN A 15 -1.43 -5.35 13.21
CA ASN A 15 -2.72 -5.28 13.89
C ASN A 15 -3.79 -4.71 12.94
N ASP A 16 -5.01 -4.53 13.42
CA ASP A 16 -6.08 -3.91 12.64
C ASP A 16 -5.74 -2.46 12.33
N VAL A 17 -5.90 -2.07 11.06
CA VAL A 17 -5.59 -0.73 10.56
C VAL A 17 -6.64 0.26 11.10
N THR A 18 -6.17 1.38 11.64
CA THR A 18 -7.01 2.48 12.15
C THR A 18 -7.04 3.67 11.22
N LEU A 19 -5.98 3.87 10.42
CA LEU A 19 -5.85 4.96 9.47
C LEU A 19 -5.24 4.49 8.16
N CYS A 20 -5.87 4.82 7.06
CA CYS A 20 -5.33 4.60 5.70
C CYS A 20 -5.53 5.84 4.82
N VAL A 21 -4.84 5.85 3.66
CA VAL A 21 -5.06 6.84 2.59
C VAL A 21 -5.61 6.10 1.37
N CYS A 22 -6.70 6.64 0.79
CA CYS A 22 -7.34 6.11 -0.40
C CYS A 22 -8.00 7.27 -1.17
N SER A 23 -7.98 7.21 -2.50
CA SER A 23 -8.48 8.30 -3.34
C SER A 23 -9.97 8.24 -3.65
N ASP A 24 -10.55 7.03 -3.66
CA ASP A 24 -11.92 6.79 -4.11
C ASP A 24 -12.92 6.93 -2.97
N SER A 25 -13.93 7.78 -3.15
CA SER A 25 -14.90 8.11 -2.09
C SER A 25 -15.80 6.93 -1.71
N ASP A 26 -16.15 6.06 -2.67
CA ASP A 26 -16.98 4.89 -2.37
C ASP A 26 -16.18 3.85 -1.58
N THR A 27 -14.95 3.58 -2.02
CA THR A 27 -14.02 2.72 -1.28
C THR A 27 -13.75 3.29 0.12
N ALA A 28 -13.54 4.60 0.25
CA ALA A 28 -13.33 5.26 1.55
C ALA A 28 -14.53 5.07 2.49
N ARG A 29 -15.75 5.22 1.99
CA ARG A 29 -16.98 4.99 2.77
C ARG A 29 -17.10 3.55 3.25
N LEU A 30 -16.79 2.57 2.40
CA LEU A 30 -16.81 1.15 2.76
C LEU A 30 -15.76 0.82 3.82
N LEU A 31 -14.53 1.34 3.69
CA LEU A 31 -13.49 1.19 4.71
C LEU A 31 -13.88 1.86 6.03
N ALA A 32 -14.52 3.03 5.98
CA ALA A 32 -15.02 3.71 7.17
C ALA A 32 -16.10 2.88 7.89
N SER A 33 -16.95 2.15 7.16
CA SER A 33 -17.92 1.22 7.77
C SER A 33 -17.25 0.02 8.47
N CYS A 34 -15.98 -0.27 8.14
CA CYS A 34 -15.15 -1.25 8.84
C CYS A 34 -14.37 -0.64 10.03
N GLY A 35 -14.64 0.61 10.42
CA GLY A 35 -13.98 1.30 11.54
C GLY A 35 -12.64 1.96 11.19
N ILE A 36 -12.27 2.05 9.92
CA ILE A 36 -11.00 2.62 9.48
C ILE A 36 -11.20 4.10 9.12
N THR A 37 -10.42 4.99 9.71
CA THR A 37 -10.34 6.39 9.28
C THR A 37 -9.64 6.47 7.93
N VAL A 38 -10.25 7.18 6.95
CA VAL A 38 -9.71 7.29 5.60
C VAL A 38 -9.42 8.74 5.26
N LEU A 39 -8.16 9.05 4.98
CA LEU A 39 -7.76 10.33 4.39
C LEU A 39 -7.75 10.20 2.87
N GLN A 40 -8.14 11.27 2.19
CA GLN A 40 -8.27 11.27 0.73
C GLN A 40 -7.30 12.22 0.07
N THR A 41 -6.74 11.81 -1.06
CA THR A 41 -5.98 12.65 -1.98
C THR A 41 -6.91 13.52 -2.82
N LYS A 42 -6.44 14.71 -3.21
CA LYS A 42 -7.10 15.57 -4.20
C LYS A 42 -6.52 15.37 -5.60
N PRO A 43 -7.29 15.70 -6.66
CA PRO A 43 -6.73 15.64 -8.00
C PRO A 43 -5.53 16.57 -8.14
N THR A 44 -4.51 16.10 -8.84
CA THR A 44 -3.34 16.89 -9.24
C THR A 44 -3.31 17.05 -10.77
N PRO A 45 -2.90 18.22 -11.31
CA PRO A 45 -2.71 18.39 -12.74
C PRO A 45 -1.37 17.81 -13.24
N TYR A 46 -0.58 17.20 -12.36
CA TYR A 46 0.78 16.72 -12.66
C TYR A 46 0.86 15.22 -12.87
N THR A 47 -0.27 14.56 -13.06
CA THR A 47 -0.39 13.15 -13.49
C THR A 47 -1.42 13.05 -14.61
N GLN A 48 -1.47 11.91 -15.29
CA GLN A 48 -2.54 11.66 -16.27
C GLN A 48 -3.91 11.70 -15.59
N PRO A 49 -4.97 12.13 -16.30
CA PRO A 49 -6.31 12.31 -15.72
C PRO A 49 -6.85 11.08 -14.98
N GLU A 50 -6.58 9.89 -15.52
CA GLU A 50 -7.07 8.61 -15.00
C GLU A 50 -6.52 8.30 -13.60
N VAL A 51 -5.30 8.78 -13.29
CA VAL A 51 -4.60 8.53 -12.04
C VAL A 51 -4.39 9.81 -11.21
N CYS A 52 -5.01 10.92 -11.60
CA CYS A 52 -4.79 12.23 -10.97
C CYS A 52 -5.18 12.29 -9.50
N ARG A 53 -6.00 11.37 -9.02
CA ARG A 53 -6.39 11.24 -7.61
C ARG A 53 -5.63 10.13 -6.88
N HIS A 54 -4.97 9.22 -7.60
CA HIS A 54 -4.39 8.00 -7.02
C HIS A 54 -3.40 8.31 -5.91
N ALA A 55 -3.63 7.73 -4.73
CA ALA A 55 -2.83 8.00 -3.55
C ALA A 55 -1.37 7.53 -3.73
N ASP A 56 -1.16 6.40 -4.37
CA ASP A 56 0.15 5.82 -4.67
C ASP A 56 0.95 6.60 -5.73
N MET A 57 0.29 7.50 -6.47
CA MET A 57 0.95 8.45 -7.37
C MET A 57 1.40 9.73 -6.66
N GLN A 58 0.85 10.03 -5.48
CA GLN A 58 1.01 11.32 -4.82
C GLN A 58 1.72 11.23 -3.47
N MET A 59 1.89 10.02 -2.94
CA MET A 59 2.62 9.80 -1.69
C MET A 59 3.21 8.40 -1.60
N CYS A 60 4.24 8.27 -0.75
CA CYS A 60 4.84 7.00 -0.37
C CYS A 60 5.10 6.96 1.13
N HIS A 61 4.52 6.00 1.85
CA HIS A 61 4.81 5.72 3.24
C HIS A 61 6.08 4.88 3.34
N LEU A 62 7.06 5.33 4.12
CA LEU A 62 8.38 4.70 4.25
C LEU A 62 8.54 3.85 5.53
N GLY A 63 7.44 3.68 6.26
CA GLY A 63 7.42 3.01 7.55
C GLY A 63 7.61 3.96 8.73
N GLY A 64 7.04 3.57 9.88
CA GLY A 64 7.00 4.45 11.03
C GLY A 64 6.27 5.75 10.72
N ALA A 65 6.83 6.87 11.16
CA ALA A 65 6.23 8.18 10.95
C ALA A 65 6.57 8.83 9.60
N ASP A 66 7.38 8.22 8.75
CA ASP A 66 7.93 8.90 7.58
C ASP A 66 7.06 8.73 6.32
N ILE A 67 6.64 9.84 5.76
CA ILE A 67 5.90 9.90 4.49
C ILE A 67 6.58 10.93 3.57
N VAL A 68 6.80 10.54 2.32
CA VAL A 68 7.13 11.49 1.24
C VAL A 68 5.89 11.72 0.41
N ALA A 69 5.53 12.97 0.15
CA ALA A 69 4.29 13.32 -0.53
C ALA A 69 4.47 14.52 -1.47
N ASP A 70 3.57 14.61 -2.44
CA ASP A 70 3.48 15.79 -3.32
C ASP A 70 3.12 17.03 -2.49
N LYS A 71 3.91 18.09 -2.66
CA LYS A 71 3.71 19.37 -1.95
C LYS A 71 2.35 20.01 -2.18
N PHE A 72 1.67 19.67 -3.28
CA PHE A 72 0.34 20.22 -3.60
C PHE A 72 -0.80 19.50 -2.84
N GLN A 73 -0.52 18.38 -2.20
CA GLN A 73 -1.48 17.69 -1.32
C GLN A 73 -1.52 18.32 0.09
N THR A 74 -1.73 19.63 0.16
CA THR A 74 -1.63 20.41 1.41
C THR A 74 -2.60 19.94 2.48
N GLU A 75 -3.86 19.70 2.16
CA GLU A 75 -4.85 19.24 3.14
C GLU A 75 -4.52 17.84 3.68
N LEU A 76 -4.16 16.90 2.77
CA LEU A 76 -3.74 15.56 3.17
C LEU A 76 -2.49 15.61 4.06
N THR A 77 -1.48 16.39 3.67
CA THR A 77 -0.22 16.48 4.43
C THR A 77 -0.43 17.13 5.79
N ASP A 78 -1.33 18.10 5.91
CA ASP A 78 -1.66 18.74 7.19
C ASP A 78 -2.45 17.79 8.10
N GLU A 79 -3.38 17.00 7.55
CA GLU A 79 -4.03 15.92 8.32
C GLU A 79 -3.02 14.88 8.80
N LEU A 80 -2.14 14.40 7.92
CA LEU A 80 -1.10 13.43 8.29
C LEU A 80 -0.18 13.99 9.39
N LYS A 81 0.19 15.28 9.34
CA LYS A 81 0.97 15.94 10.42
C LYS A 81 0.19 15.96 11.75
N ARG A 82 -1.13 16.24 11.72
CA ARG A 82 -1.98 16.16 12.93
C ARG A 82 -2.02 14.75 13.52
N HIS A 83 -1.91 13.74 12.67
CA HIS A 83 -1.74 12.34 13.08
C HIS A 83 -0.31 11.98 13.52
N GLY A 84 0.64 12.94 13.53
CA GLY A 84 2.01 12.79 14.02
C GLY A 84 3.03 12.33 12.98
N PHE A 85 2.69 12.32 11.68
CA PHE A 85 3.64 11.93 10.64
C PHE A 85 4.67 13.02 10.34
N ASN A 86 5.88 12.58 10.00
CA ASN A 86 6.95 13.40 9.44
C ASN A 86 6.77 13.47 7.93
N ILE A 87 6.28 14.60 7.43
CA ILE A 87 6.04 14.79 6.00
C ILE A 87 7.24 15.42 5.34
N ILE A 88 7.79 14.74 4.35
CA ILE A 88 8.81 15.25 3.45
C ILE A 88 8.10 15.55 2.12
N THR A 89 8.06 16.82 1.74
CA THR A 89 7.41 17.20 0.49
C THR A 89 8.40 17.23 -0.67
N ASP A 90 7.95 16.78 -1.84
CA ASP A 90 8.64 16.91 -3.11
C ASP A 90 7.61 17.28 -4.19
N VAL A 91 8.02 17.42 -5.43
CA VAL A 91 7.17 17.98 -6.50
C VAL A 91 7.02 16.98 -7.62
N LEU A 92 5.77 16.70 -7.98
CA LEU A 92 5.43 16.20 -9.31
C LEU A 92 5.69 17.32 -10.33
N THR A 93 6.52 17.07 -11.31
CA THR A 93 6.99 18.15 -12.22
C THR A 93 6.30 18.14 -13.58
N LYS A 94 5.79 17.01 -14.03
CA LYS A 94 5.19 16.84 -15.36
C LYS A 94 4.11 15.76 -15.35
N PRO A 95 3.02 15.96 -16.12
CA PRO A 95 1.88 15.03 -16.12
C PRO A 95 2.04 13.82 -17.03
N ASN A 96 3.21 13.57 -17.58
CA ASN A 96 3.43 12.50 -18.55
C ASN A 96 4.36 11.40 -18.00
N TYR A 97 4.04 10.16 -18.32
CA TYR A 97 4.95 9.05 -18.07
C TYR A 97 6.29 9.27 -18.80
N PRO A 98 7.41 9.04 -18.13
CA PRO A 98 7.57 8.50 -16.78
C PRO A 98 7.82 9.55 -15.68
N ASP A 99 7.69 10.85 -15.95
CA ASP A 99 7.99 11.91 -14.98
C ASP A 99 6.96 11.98 -13.82
N GLU A 100 5.74 11.46 -14.03
CA GLU A 100 4.65 11.47 -13.05
C GLU A 100 4.77 10.41 -11.94
N ILE A 101 5.66 9.41 -12.08
CA ILE A 101 5.74 8.26 -11.17
C ILE A 101 6.66 8.49 -9.95
N CYS A 102 7.03 9.72 -9.67
CA CYS A 102 8.12 10.02 -8.73
C CYS A 102 7.89 9.54 -7.28
N PHE A 103 6.64 9.24 -6.90
CA PHE A 103 6.30 8.64 -5.60
C PHE A 103 5.85 7.18 -5.71
N ASN A 104 5.64 6.66 -6.92
CA ASN A 104 5.11 5.32 -7.14
C ASN A 104 6.17 4.24 -6.94
N ALA A 105 6.39 3.84 -5.70
CA ALA A 105 7.34 2.82 -5.30
C ALA A 105 6.68 1.75 -4.43
N ALA A 106 6.92 0.48 -4.75
CA ALA A 106 6.47 -0.64 -3.92
C ALA A 106 7.51 -0.96 -2.85
N ILE A 107 7.07 -0.98 -1.58
CA ILE A 107 7.95 -1.30 -0.45
C ILE A 107 7.50 -2.61 0.19
N CYS A 108 8.39 -3.59 0.21
CA CYS A 108 8.15 -4.90 0.81
C CYS A 108 9.49 -5.57 1.13
N GLY A 109 9.57 -6.33 2.22
CA GLY A 109 10.74 -7.15 2.59
C GLY A 109 12.05 -6.39 2.68
N GLY A 110 12.01 -5.14 3.18
CA GLY A 110 13.19 -4.27 3.28
C GLY A 110 13.68 -3.73 1.93
N CYS A 111 12.91 -3.88 0.85
CA CYS A 111 13.23 -3.39 -0.49
C CYS A 111 12.25 -2.31 -0.93
N LEU A 112 12.74 -1.29 -1.63
CA LEU A 112 11.96 -0.31 -2.36
C LEU A 112 12.15 -0.58 -3.87
N PHE A 113 11.11 -1.14 -4.49
CA PHE A 113 11.06 -1.39 -5.92
C PHE A 113 10.52 -0.15 -6.64
N GLY A 114 11.18 0.25 -7.71
CA GLY A 114 10.72 1.37 -8.53
C GLY A 114 11.64 1.61 -9.73
N LEU A 115 11.18 2.41 -10.68
CA LEU A 115 11.99 2.90 -11.78
C LEU A 115 12.89 4.02 -11.26
N GLN A 116 14.03 3.65 -10.65
CA GLN A 116 14.87 4.49 -9.79
C GLN A 116 15.28 5.82 -10.41
N ARG A 117 15.43 5.89 -11.73
CA ARG A 117 15.79 7.12 -12.46
C ARG A 117 14.75 8.22 -12.27
N PHE A 118 13.47 7.85 -12.14
CA PHE A 118 12.33 8.77 -12.10
C PHE A 118 11.74 8.96 -10.69
N LEU A 119 12.15 8.14 -9.73
CA LEU A 119 11.74 8.36 -8.34
C LEU A 119 12.36 9.65 -7.78
N SER A 120 11.57 10.32 -6.94
CA SER A 120 11.96 11.52 -6.22
C SER A 120 13.29 11.33 -5.47
N ARG A 121 14.12 12.37 -5.45
CA ARG A 121 15.37 12.36 -4.69
C ARG A 121 15.11 12.25 -3.19
N SER A 122 14.11 12.96 -2.70
CA SER A 122 13.69 12.93 -1.30
C SER A 122 13.24 11.53 -0.89
N LEU A 123 12.45 10.86 -1.74
CA LEU A 123 12.00 9.49 -1.53
C LEU A 123 13.19 8.52 -1.40
N LYS A 124 14.10 8.53 -2.36
CA LYS A 124 15.28 7.65 -2.36
C LYS A 124 16.18 7.90 -1.14
N SER A 125 16.52 9.16 -0.89
CA SER A 125 17.38 9.52 0.24
C SER A 125 16.77 9.13 1.59
N ARG A 126 15.45 9.31 1.77
CA ARG A 126 14.80 8.90 3.01
C ARG A 126 14.67 7.40 3.14
N ALA A 127 14.38 6.70 2.03
CA ALA A 127 14.33 5.24 2.00
C ALA A 127 15.67 4.62 2.43
N GLU A 128 16.79 5.12 1.90
CA GLU A 128 18.14 4.67 2.27
C GLU A 128 18.45 4.94 3.76
N LYS A 129 18.06 6.12 4.28
CA LYS A 129 18.21 6.45 5.71
C LYS A 129 17.40 5.51 6.60
N ASN A 130 16.26 5.05 6.13
CA ASN A 130 15.41 4.07 6.81
C ASN A 130 15.89 2.62 6.59
N GLY A 131 17.04 2.39 5.95
CA GLY A 131 17.63 1.08 5.72
C GLY A 131 16.99 0.27 4.59
N LEU A 132 16.17 0.88 3.75
CA LEU A 132 15.56 0.20 2.60
C LEU A 132 16.57 0.03 1.45
N LYS A 133 16.62 -1.17 0.89
CA LYS A 133 17.41 -1.46 -0.32
C LYS A 133 16.67 -0.95 -1.56
N LEU A 134 17.28 -0.06 -2.31
CA LEU A 134 16.74 0.40 -3.60
C LEU A 134 16.89 -0.69 -4.66
N VAL A 135 15.79 -1.10 -5.26
CA VAL A 135 15.73 -2.14 -6.31
C VAL A 135 15.19 -1.51 -7.59
N ASN A 136 16.04 -1.42 -8.61
CA ASN A 136 15.62 -0.87 -9.89
C ASN A 136 14.81 -1.89 -10.69
N ILE A 137 13.65 -1.47 -11.15
CA ILE A 137 12.78 -2.21 -12.07
C ILE A 137 12.47 -1.35 -13.29
N ARG A 138 11.93 -1.96 -14.34
CA ARG A 138 11.53 -1.22 -15.56
C ARG A 138 10.10 -0.69 -15.49
N GLN A 139 9.27 -1.23 -14.60
CA GLN A 139 7.89 -0.78 -14.38
C GLN A 139 7.89 0.54 -13.62
N GLY A 140 7.25 1.58 -14.18
CA GLY A 140 7.09 2.88 -13.54
C GLY A 140 6.03 2.88 -12.45
N TYR A 141 4.90 2.23 -12.71
CA TYR A 141 3.78 2.10 -11.75
C TYR A 141 4.04 0.93 -10.79
N ALA A 142 5.16 1.00 -10.06
CA ALA A 142 5.63 -0.10 -9.21
C ALA A 142 4.64 -0.44 -8.08
N LYS A 143 4.13 0.56 -7.35
CA LYS A 143 3.16 0.35 -6.26
C LYS A 143 1.83 -0.13 -6.80
N CYS A 144 1.35 0.46 -7.90
CA CYS A 144 0.12 0.02 -8.54
C CYS A 144 0.19 -1.46 -8.97
N SER A 145 1.35 -1.92 -9.45
CA SER A 145 1.56 -3.31 -9.93
C SER A 145 1.82 -4.33 -8.83
N VAL A 146 1.89 -3.94 -7.55
CA VAL A 146 2.25 -4.85 -6.45
C VAL A 146 1.20 -4.85 -5.35
N CYS A 147 0.55 -5.99 -5.15
CA CYS A 147 -0.21 -6.29 -3.93
C CYS A 147 0.72 -6.99 -2.93
N THR A 148 0.96 -6.36 -1.79
CA THR A 148 1.80 -6.92 -0.72
C THR A 148 0.98 -7.87 0.15
N VAL A 149 1.41 -9.11 0.28
CA VAL A 149 0.72 -10.16 1.06
C VAL A 149 1.43 -10.42 2.38
N ALA A 150 2.72 -10.68 2.33
CA ALA A 150 3.57 -10.89 3.51
C ALA A 150 4.95 -10.25 3.27
N GLU A 151 5.84 -10.31 4.26
CA GLU A 151 7.15 -9.66 4.18
C GLU A 151 7.97 -10.08 2.95
N LYS A 152 7.81 -11.31 2.51
CA LYS A 152 8.48 -11.88 1.33
C LYS A 152 7.48 -12.54 0.38
N ALA A 153 6.23 -12.06 0.32
CA ALA A 153 5.22 -12.57 -0.58
C ALA A 153 4.45 -11.42 -1.23
N ILE A 154 4.37 -11.44 -2.56
CA ILE A 154 3.68 -10.42 -3.36
C ILE A 154 2.88 -11.06 -4.50
N ILE A 155 1.83 -10.36 -4.93
CA ILE A 155 1.11 -10.64 -6.16
C ILE A 155 1.40 -9.49 -7.12
N THR A 156 1.70 -9.79 -8.38
CA THR A 156 1.98 -8.78 -9.40
C THR A 156 1.50 -9.23 -10.78
N ASP A 157 1.14 -8.28 -11.61
CA ASP A 157 0.83 -8.47 -13.03
C ASP A 157 2.00 -8.08 -13.95
N ASP A 158 3.17 -7.74 -13.37
CA ASP A 158 4.37 -7.36 -14.11
C ASP A 158 5.46 -8.42 -14.01
N SER A 159 5.78 -9.07 -15.13
CA SER A 159 6.80 -10.13 -15.19
C SER A 159 8.21 -9.66 -14.82
N GLY A 160 8.54 -8.40 -15.06
CA GLY A 160 9.81 -7.81 -14.67
C GLY A 160 9.95 -7.66 -13.15
N ILE A 161 8.87 -7.24 -12.49
CA ILE A 161 8.78 -7.22 -11.02
C ILE A 161 8.84 -8.64 -10.47
N ALA A 162 8.03 -9.57 -11.03
CA ALA A 162 7.99 -10.96 -10.60
C ALA A 162 9.38 -11.60 -10.63
N HIS A 163 10.07 -11.51 -11.76
CA HIS A 163 11.43 -12.04 -11.91
C HIS A 163 12.44 -11.40 -10.95
N THR A 164 12.37 -10.06 -10.77
CA THR A 164 13.28 -9.34 -9.88
C THR A 164 13.05 -9.68 -8.42
N ALA A 165 11.80 -9.76 -7.99
CA ALA A 165 11.42 -10.14 -6.64
C ALA A 165 11.79 -11.59 -6.32
N ALA A 166 11.54 -12.54 -7.24
CA ALA A 166 11.91 -13.95 -7.06
C ALA A 166 13.43 -14.10 -6.85
N LYS A 167 14.28 -13.36 -7.58
CA LYS A 167 15.73 -13.33 -7.35
C LYS A 167 16.15 -12.83 -5.98
N LEU A 168 15.30 -12.04 -5.32
CA LEU A 168 15.52 -11.52 -3.97
C LEU A 168 14.87 -12.39 -2.89
N GLY A 169 14.43 -13.61 -3.26
CA GLY A 169 13.85 -14.60 -2.35
C GLY A 169 12.41 -14.30 -1.94
N PHE A 170 11.66 -13.58 -2.78
CA PHE A 170 10.22 -13.43 -2.59
C PHE A 170 9.48 -14.63 -3.18
N ASP A 171 8.41 -15.03 -2.52
CA ASP A 171 7.36 -15.82 -3.12
C ASP A 171 6.46 -14.92 -3.94
N VAL A 172 6.24 -15.24 -5.20
CA VAL A 172 5.58 -14.35 -6.16
C VAL A 172 4.48 -15.09 -6.89
N LEU A 173 3.25 -14.58 -6.79
CA LEU A 173 2.19 -14.95 -7.70
C LEU A 173 2.15 -13.94 -8.86
N GLU A 174 2.54 -14.38 -10.05
CA GLU A 174 2.33 -13.62 -11.28
C GLU A 174 0.94 -13.90 -11.84
N ILE A 175 0.16 -12.84 -12.11
CA ILE A 175 -1.22 -12.92 -12.59
C ILE A 175 -1.38 -12.30 -13.98
N GLY A 176 -2.50 -12.62 -14.65
CA GLY A 176 -2.86 -12.01 -15.93
C GLY A 176 -3.19 -10.52 -15.83
N LYS A 177 -3.07 -9.82 -16.96
CA LYS A 177 -3.44 -8.39 -17.10
C LYS A 177 -4.82 -8.23 -17.72
N GLY A 178 -5.44 -7.06 -17.50
CA GLY A 178 -6.63 -6.62 -18.24
C GLY A 178 -7.96 -6.82 -17.53
N ASP A 179 -8.01 -7.57 -16.43
CA ASP A 179 -9.25 -7.85 -15.71
C ASP A 179 -9.66 -6.75 -14.70
N ILE A 180 -8.75 -5.84 -14.37
CA ILE A 180 -8.98 -4.76 -13.40
C ILE A 180 -9.38 -3.50 -14.17
N TYR A 181 -10.49 -2.88 -13.76
CA TYR A 181 -10.97 -1.65 -14.38
C TYR A 181 -10.14 -0.44 -13.91
N LEU A 182 -9.70 0.34 -14.86
CA LEU A 182 -9.22 1.71 -14.70
C LEU A 182 -9.83 2.50 -15.85
N SER A 183 -10.34 3.68 -15.67
CA SER A 183 -11.10 4.45 -16.67
C SER A 183 -10.84 4.18 -18.19
N ASP A 184 -11.58 4.76 -19.05
CA ASP A 184 -11.95 4.44 -20.44
C ASP A 184 -10.88 3.96 -21.45
N SER A 185 -9.61 3.89 -21.12
CA SER A 185 -8.58 3.52 -22.10
C SER A 185 -7.52 2.54 -21.64
N HIS A 186 -7.47 2.19 -20.34
CA HIS A 186 -6.42 1.36 -19.78
C HIS A 186 -6.96 0.32 -18.81
N TYR A 187 -6.23 -0.77 -18.59
CA TYR A 187 -6.47 -1.69 -17.49
C TYR A 187 -5.76 -1.19 -16.22
N GLY A 188 -6.38 -1.45 -15.08
CA GLY A 188 -5.81 -1.18 -13.77
C GLY A 188 -4.89 -2.29 -13.29
N PHE A 189 -4.27 -2.06 -12.14
CA PHE A 189 -3.26 -2.94 -11.57
C PHE A 189 -3.72 -3.53 -10.23
N ILE A 190 -3.17 -4.69 -9.88
CA ILE A 190 -3.56 -5.43 -8.67
C ILE A 190 -3.25 -4.66 -7.37
N GLY A 191 -2.15 -3.93 -7.29
CA GLY A 191 -1.80 -3.11 -6.14
C GLY A 191 -2.64 -1.83 -6.03
N GLY A 192 -3.20 -1.37 -7.17
CA GLY A 192 -4.10 -0.23 -7.22
C GLY A 192 -5.53 -0.56 -6.75
N CYS A 193 -5.93 -1.83 -6.80
CA CYS A 193 -7.24 -2.27 -6.32
C CYS A 193 -7.19 -3.00 -4.97
N SER A 194 -6.07 -2.94 -4.25
CA SER A 194 -5.88 -3.70 -3.01
C SER A 194 -5.11 -2.95 -1.92
N GLY A 195 -5.18 -3.48 -0.69
CA GLY A 195 -4.39 -3.06 0.46
C GLY A 195 -4.61 -3.97 1.68
N LYS A 196 -3.66 -4.01 2.62
CA LYS A 196 -3.87 -4.74 3.86
C LYS A 196 -4.57 -3.87 4.90
N ILE A 197 -5.56 -4.45 5.57
CA ILE A 197 -6.28 -3.80 6.68
C ILE A 197 -6.03 -4.46 8.03
N SER A 198 -5.29 -5.56 8.04
CA SER A 198 -4.74 -6.20 9.23
C SER A 198 -3.59 -7.13 8.82
N LYS A 199 -2.98 -7.79 9.80
CA LYS A 199 -1.94 -8.79 9.56
C LYS A 199 -2.39 -9.88 8.58
N ASP A 200 -3.62 -10.32 8.70
CA ASP A 200 -4.19 -11.48 8.03
C ASP A 200 -5.32 -11.15 7.03
N LYS A 201 -5.57 -9.86 6.74
CA LYS A 201 -6.64 -9.44 5.82
C LYS A 201 -6.11 -8.54 4.72
N VAL A 202 -6.32 -8.93 3.48
CA VAL A 202 -6.11 -8.11 2.29
C VAL A 202 -7.46 -7.72 1.73
N VAL A 203 -7.73 -6.42 1.66
CA VAL A 203 -8.96 -5.89 1.09
C VAL A 203 -8.79 -5.64 -0.41
N PHE A 204 -9.85 -5.92 -1.17
CA PHE A 204 -9.98 -5.64 -2.60
C PHE A 204 -11.19 -4.75 -2.85
N THR A 205 -11.08 -3.83 -3.80
CA THR A 205 -12.14 -2.87 -4.14
C THR A 205 -13.39 -3.51 -4.74
N GLY A 206 -13.26 -4.72 -5.28
CA GLY A 206 -14.33 -5.50 -5.91
C GLY A 206 -14.14 -6.99 -5.72
N SER A 207 -14.90 -7.80 -6.47
CA SER A 207 -14.85 -9.25 -6.37
C SER A 207 -13.69 -9.85 -7.15
N LEU A 208 -12.95 -10.75 -6.52
CA LEU A 208 -11.93 -11.57 -7.16
C LEU A 208 -12.47 -12.54 -8.19
N ASP A 209 -13.78 -12.83 -8.18
CA ASP A 209 -14.42 -13.65 -9.21
C ASP A 209 -14.49 -12.93 -10.56
N SER A 210 -14.32 -11.60 -10.57
CA SER A 210 -14.20 -10.81 -11.80
C SER A 210 -12.82 -10.91 -12.47
N HIS A 211 -11.84 -11.56 -11.82
CA HIS A 211 -10.47 -11.69 -12.31
C HIS A 211 -10.17 -13.14 -12.70
N SER A 212 -9.59 -13.36 -13.89
CA SER A 212 -9.24 -14.70 -14.41
C SER A 212 -8.33 -15.50 -13.46
N SER A 213 -7.47 -14.82 -12.69
CA SER A 213 -6.61 -15.41 -11.66
C SER A 213 -7.21 -15.37 -10.25
N GLY A 214 -8.49 -15.05 -10.07
CA GLY A 214 -9.09 -14.85 -8.76
C GLY A 214 -8.96 -16.04 -7.81
N ARG A 215 -9.09 -17.27 -8.35
CA ARG A 215 -8.87 -18.50 -7.57
C ARG A 215 -7.41 -18.64 -7.09
N GLN A 216 -6.45 -18.35 -7.97
CA GLN A 216 -5.02 -18.38 -7.62
C GLN A 216 -4.68 -17.31 -6.57
N ILE A 217 -5.25 -16.11 -6.68
CA ILE A 217 -5.09 -15.03 -5.70
C ILE A 217 -5.57 -15.50 -4.33
N ARG A 218 -6.78 -16.04 -4.21
CA ARG A 218 -7.30 -16.55 -2.93
C ARG A 218 -6.42 -17.66 -2.35
N ALA A 219 -5.99 -18.61 -3.18
CA ALA A 219 -5.11 -19.70 -2.73
C ALA A 219 -3.76 -19.18 -2.25
N PHE A 220 -3.15 -18.23 -2.94
CA PHE A 220 -1.89 -17.61 -2.55
C PHE A 220 -2.00 -16.83 -1.24
N LEU A 221 -3.07 -16.06 -1.05
CA LEU A 221 -3.35 -15.37 0.21
C LEU A 221 -3.44 -16.36 1.37
N GLN A 222 -4.22 -17.44 1.21
CA GLN A 222 -4.38 -18.49 2.23
C GLN A 222 -3.05 -19.16 2.57
N ALA A 223 -2.20 -19.46 1.58
CA ALA A 223 -0.88 -20.03 1.79
C ALA A 223 0.03 -19.15 2.67
N HIS A 224 -0.22 -17.82 2.66
CA HIS A 224 0.49 -16.84 3.49
C HIS A 224 -0.31 -16.39 4.73
N GLY A 225 -1.34 -17.14 5.12
CA GLY A 225 -2.14 -16.84 6.32
C GLY A 225 -3.00 -15.59 6.19
N CYS A 226 -3.34 -15.18 4.96
CA CYS A 226 -4.19 -14.03 4.69
C CYS A 226 -5.54 -14.44 4.09
N ASN A 227 -6.57 -13.64 4.38
CA ASN A 227 -7.90 -13.76 3.81
C ASN A 227 -8.19 -12.57 2.90
N ALA A 228 -8.89 -12.81 1.80
CA ALA A 228 -9.41 -11.77 0.95
C ALA A 228 -10.70 -11.17 1.56
N ILE A 229 -10.78 -9.84 1.60
CA ILE A 229 -11.99 -9.10 1.94
C ILE A 229 -12.40 -8.32 0.68
N GLU A 230 -13.55 -8.64 0.12
CA GLU A 230 -14.08 -8.00 -1.08
C GLU A 230 -15.09 -6.92 -0.66
N LEU A 231 -14.79 -5.65 -0.97
CA LEU A 231 -15.62 -4.52 -0.55
C LEU A 231 -16.95 -4.46 -1.29
N THR A 232 -16.98 -4.93 -2.54
CA THR A 232 -18.20 -5.02 -3.36
C THR A 232 -18.20 -6.32 -4.16
N GLN A 233 -19.33 -6.63 -4.78
CA GLN A 233 -19.46 -7.75 -5.73
C GLN A 233 -19.19 -7.32 -7.19
N ASP A 234 -18.85 -6.06 -7.40
CA ASP A 234 -18.53 -5.51 -8.71
C ASP A 234 -17.14 -5.96 -9.19
N ARG A 235 -16.81 -5.59 -10.44
CA ARG A 235 -15.48 -5.78 -10.99
C ARG A 235 -14.42 -5.04 -10.15
N LEU A 236 -13.23 -5.64 -10.02
CA LEU A 236 -12.08 -4.97 -9.42
C LEU A 236 -11.81 -3.63 -10.12
N LYS A 237 -11.62 -2.57 -9.32
CA LYS A 237 -11.36 -1.21 -9.79
C LYS A 237 -10.05 -0.70 -9.19
N ASP A 238 -9.14 -0.25 -10.04
CA ASP A 238 -7.94 0.45 -9.60
C ASP A 238 -8.30 1.86 -9.11
N VAL A 239 -8.00 2.14 -7.86
CA VAL A 239 -8.27 3.41 -7.16
C VAL A 239 -6.99 4.05 -6.62
N GLY A 240 -5.81 3.60 -7.09
CA GLY A 240 -4.52 4.04 -6.59
C GLY A 240 -4.13 3.43 -5.25
N GLY A 241 -4.70 2.27 -4.95
CA GLY A 241 -4.42 1.47 -3.76
C GLY A 241 -5.09 1.96 -2.48
N ILE A 242 -5.05 1.10 -1.48
CA ILE A 242 -5.44 1.39 -0.10
C ILE A 242 -4.15 1.35 0.71
N LEU A 243 -3.69 2.51 1.19
CA LEU A 243 -2.39 2.69 1.81
C LEU A 243 -2.53 2.74 3.33
N PRO A 244 -2.32 1.64 4.07
CA PRO A 244 -2.40 1.64 5.51
C PRO A 244 -1.20 2.40 6.09
N VAL A 245 -1.45 3.27 7.10
CA VAL A 245 -0.41 4.10 7.70
C VAL A 245 -0.38 4.04 9.23
N LYS A 246 -1.54 3.75 9.90
CA LYS A 246 -1.58 3.46 11.32
C LYS A 246 -2.39 2.18 11.61
N GLU A 247 -2.09 1.58 12.73
CA GLU A 247 -2.71 0.36 13.24
C GLU A 247 -2.97 0.46 14.74
N GLU A 248 -3.81 -0.41 15.28
CA GLU A 248 -4.03 -0.53 16.72
C GLU A 248 -2.72 -0.92 17.42
N LYS A 249 -2.50 -0.31 18.60
CA LYS A 249 -1.43 -0.73 19.48
C LYS A 249 -1.91 -1.87 20.36
N LYS A 250 -1.32 -3.05 20.25
CA LYS A 250 -1.61 -4.13 21.21
C LYS A 250 -1.21 -3.71 22.62
N CYS A 251 -2.17 -3.71 23.56
CA CYS A 251 -1.85 -3.72 24.98
C CYS A 251 -1.13 -5.03 25.29
N ILE A 252 0.14 -4.97 25.62
CA ILE A 252 0.85 -6.11 26.21
C ILE A 252 0.28 -6.24 27.62
N HIS A 253 -0.71 -7.14 27.79
CA HIS A 253 -1.05 -7.61 29.13
C HIS A 253 0.17 -8.38 29.62
N SER A 254 0.93 -7.78 30.55
CA SER A 254 1.89 -8.52 31.34
C SER A 254 1.11 -9.61 32.09
N GLU A 255 1.30 -10.87 31.67
CA GLU A 255 0.91 -12.00 32.53
C GLU A 255 1.67 -11.84 33.82
N SER A 256 0.98 -11.39 34.85
CA SER A 256 1.47 -11.44 36.23
C SER A 256 1.56 -12.92 36.57
N THR A 257 2.77 -13.47 36.52
CA THR A 257 3.08 -14.72 37.20
C THR A 257 2.81 -14.54 38.68
N SER A 258 1.63 -14.97 39.10
CA SER A 258 1.36 -15.15 40.52
C SER A 258 2.23 -16.33 41.01
N GLU A 259 3.39 -16.02 41.58
CA GLU A 259 4.09 -16.95 42.44
C GLU A 259 3.16 -17.29 43.62
N ALA A 260 2.77 -18.55 43.68
CA ALA A 260 2.10 -19.08 44.86
C ALA A 260 3.09 -19.07 46.03
N PRO A 261 2.69 -18.60 47.23
CA PRO A 261 3.56 -18.70 48.40
C PRO A 261 3.66 -20.17 48.84
N ASN A 262 4.88 -20.67 48.87
CA ASN A 262 5.21 -21.95 49.54
C ASN A 262 4.79 -21.85 51.02
N ALA A 263 3.78 -22.66 51.41
CA ALA A 263 3.49 -22.90 52.79
C ALA A 263 4.43 -24.00 53.29
N GLN A 264 5.19 -23.68 54.32
CA GLN A 264 5.90 -24.62 55.18
C GLN A 264 4.92 -25.31 56.11
#